data_9847ffe594e73de6be798000b15f998b
#
_entry.id   9847ffe594e73de6be798000b15f998b
#
_cell.length_a   1.000
_cell.length_b   1.000
_cell.length_c   1.000
_cell.angle_alpha   90.00
_cell.angle_beta   90.00
_cell.angle_gamma   90.00
#
_symmetry.space_group_name_H-M   'P 1'
#
loop_
_entity.id
_entity.type
_entity.pdbx_description
1 polymer ?
#
loop_
_entity_poly.entity_id
_entity_poly.type
_entity_poly.pdbx_seq_one_letter_code
_entity_poly.pdbx_strand_id
1 'polypeptide(L)'
;MRTHDRLRIAIQKSGRLSDPARDLLARAGLGFRESRDRLFCYGESLPIDLLLVRDDDIPGLIADGVCDFGIVGRNELDEQAGERALLGLPQAYRELRPLGFGSCRLMLAVPDSWEWEGPQQLQGLRIATSYPSVLRQWLQARGIDAAVVELSGSVEIAPKLGTADLICDLVSSGATLAANQLKPVQTLLDSEAVLAGPAKSFDDARAGLADMLLRRLDGVL
;
A
#
# COMPACT_ATOMS: atom_id res chain seq x y z
N MET A 1 8.73 -22.60 -11.19
CA MET A 1 8.86 -22.07 -9.83
C MET A 1 10.36 -22.06 -9.50
N ARG A 2 10.99 -20.90 -9.36
CA ARG A 2 12.43 -20.86 -9.01
C ARG A 2 12.52 -20.98 -7.49
N THR A 3 13.01 -22.11 -7.00
CA THR A 3 13.36 -22.29 -5.58
C THR A 3 14.59 -21.45 -5.29
N HIS A 4 14.42 -20.39 -4.50
CA HIS A 4 15.57 -19.64 -3.96
C HIS A 4 15.84 -20.16 -2.55
N ASP A 5 17.10 -20.48 -2.27
CA ASP A 5 17.54 -20.82 -0.90
C ASP A 5 17.58 -19.59 0.02
N ARG A 6 17.32 -18.40 -0.53
CA ARG A 6 17.35 -17.11 0.16
C ARG A 6 15.94 -16.50 0.14
N LEU A 7 15.56 -15.84 1.22
CA LEU A 7 14.35 -15.02 1.24
C LEU A 7 14.61 -13.66 0.59
N ARG A 8 13.55 -13.07 0.05
CA ARG A 8 13.57 -11.72 -0.50
C ARG A 8 12.50 -10.87 0.14
N ILE A 9 12.90 -9.69 0.62
CA ILE A 9 11.99 -8.68 1.15
C ILE A 9 11.97 -7.51 0.17
N ALA A 10 10.79 -7.10 -0.28
CA ALA A 10 10.61 -5.88 -1.06
C ALA A 10 10.23 -4.72 -0.14
N ILE A 11 10.86 -3.55 -0.32
CA ILE A 11 10.49 -2.31 0.35
C ILE A 11 10.43 -1.16 -0.64
N GLN A 12 9.74 -0.11 -0.27
CA GLN A 12 9.67 1.11 -1.06
C GLN A 12 11.08 1.71 -1.24
N LYS A 13 11.49 1.97 -2.51
CA LYS A 13 12.80 2.54 -2.84
C LYS A 13 12.99 3.95 -2.29
N SER A 14 11.95 4.77 -2.39
CA SER A 14 11.92 6.17 -1.95
C SER A 14 10.49 6.55 -1.57
N GLY A 15 10.33 7.47 -0.64
CA GLY A 15 9.01 7.90 -0.15
C GLY A 15 8.87 7.64 1.35
N ARG A 16 7.67 7.85 1.88
CA ARG A 16 7.41 7.90 3.32
C ARG A 16 7.69 6.59 4.08
N LEU A 17 7.67 5.44 3.41
CA LEU A 17 7.90 4.14 4.04
C LEU A 17 9.36 3.67 3.92
N SER A 18 10.18 4.28 3.05
CA SER A 18 11.53 3.81 2.72
C SER A 18 12.47 3.79 3.94
N ASP A 19 12.67 4.94 4.57
CA ASP A 19 13.61 5.07 5.68
C ASP A 19 13.14 4.33 6.94
N PRO A 20 11.85 4.43 7.37
CA PRO A 20 11.36 3.65 8.50
C PRO A 20 11.43 2.13 8.28
N ALA A 21 11.22 1.64 7.05
CA ALA A 21 11.37 0.22 6.73
C ALA A 21 12.82 -0.25 6.85
N ARG A 22 13.78 0.55 6.36
CA ARG A 22 15.21 0.26 6.50
C ARG A 22 15.66 0.24 7.97
N ASP A 23 15.19 1.22 8.76
CA ASP A 23 15.47 1.28 10.19
C ASP A 23 14.91 0.06 10.92
N LEU A 24 13.67 -0.34 10.64
CA LEU A 24 13.06 -1.54 11.22
C LEU A 24 13.88 -2.79 10.92
N LEU A 25 14.29 -2.99 9.66
CA LEU A 25 15.10 -4.14 9.26
C LEU A 25 16.48 -4.12 9.93
N ALA A 26 17.10 -2.95 10.06
CA ALA A 26 18.38 -2.81 10.77
C ALA A 26 18.25 -3.14 12.26
N ARG A 27 17.19 -2.64 12.94
CA ARG A 27 16.89 -3.01 14.35
C ARG A 27 16.63 -4.50 14.52
N ALA A 28 16.03 -5.16 13.53
CA ALA A 28 15.87 -6.62 13.52
C ALA A 28 17.17 -7.39 13.25
N GLY A 29 18.31 -6.71 13.13
CA GLY A 29 19.64 -7.30 12.92
C GLY A 29 19.90 -7.76 11.49
N LEU A 30 19.23 -7.15 10.51
CA LEU A 30 19.44 -7.42 9.08
C LEU A 30 20.38 -6.37 8.49
N GLY A 31 21.58 -6.80 8.09
CA GLY A 31 22.57 -6.00 7.36
C GLY A 31 22.49 -6.29 5.86
N PHE A 32 22.56 -5.25 5.04
CA PHE A 32 22.50 -5.37 3.59
C PHE A 32 23.64 -4.62 2.92
N ARG A 33 24.28 -5.27 1.94
CA ARG A 33 25.24 -4.64 1.04
C ARG A 33 24.57 -4.23 -0.26
N GLU A 34 24.64 -2.96 -0.59
CA GLU A 34 24.06 -2.43 -1.83
C GLU A 34 24.75 -3.03 -3.08
N SER A 35 23.97 -3.36 -4.09
CA SER A 35 24.47 -3.67 -5.43
C SER A 35 24.83 -2.38 -6.20
N ARG A 36 25.52 -2.52 -7.33
CA ARG A 36 25.91 -1.38 -8.19
C ARG A 36 24.72 -0.59 -8.72
N ASP A 37 23.59 -1.25 -8.99
CA ASP A 37 22.34 -0.66 -9.50
C ASP A 37 21.47 -0.09 -8.38
N ARG A 38 21.80 -0.34 -7.11
CA ARG A 38 21.07 0.12 -5.92
C ARG A 38 19.57 -0.29 -5.87
N LEU A 39 19.16 -1.29 -6.63
CA LEU A 39 17.80 -1.83 -6.62
C LEU A 39 17.71 -3.17 -5.90
N PHE A 40 18.83 -3.87 -5.81
CA PHE A 40 18.95 -5.16 -5.15
C PHE A 40 20.08 -5.09 -4.12
N CYS A 41 19.81 -5.46 -2.87
CA CYS A 41 20.79 -5.47 -1.79
C CYS A 41 20.94 -6.89 -1.25
N TYR A 42 22.18 -7.36 -1.16
CA TYR A 42 22.47 -8.70 -0.67
C TYR A 42 22.55 -8.71 0.86
N GLY A 43 21.86 -9.67 1.50
CA GLY A 43 21.97 -9.88 2.94
C GLY A 43 23.36 -10.36 3.34
N GLU A 44 23.95 -9.69 4.33
CA GLU A 44 25.31 -9.98 4.82
C GLU A 44 25.31 -10.97 5.98
N SER A 45 24.36 -10.84 6.90
CA SER A 45 24.29 -11.66 8.12
C SER A 45 23.38 -12.89 7.98
N LEU A 46 22.40 -12.83 7.10
CA LEU A 46 21.42 -13.88 6.87
C LEU A 46 21.17 -14.03 5.36
N PRO A 47 20.69 -15.20 4.92
CA PRO A 47 20.33 -15.41 3.52
C PRO A 47 18.97 -14.73 3.18
N ILE A 48 18.89 -13.43 3.45
CA ILE A 48 17.72 -12.58 3.20
C ILE A 48 18.17 -11.38 2.37
N ASP A 49 17.66 -11.25 1.16
CA ASP A 49 18.00 -10.16 0.24
C ASP A 49 16.89 -9.10 0.26
N LEU A 50 17.25 -7.85 -0.10
CA LEU A 50 16.34 -6.71 -0.11
C LEU A 50 16.18 -6.20 -1.54
N LEU A 51 14.92 -6.01 -1.97
CA LEU A 51 14.55 -5.37 -3.22
C LEU A 51 14.01 -3.97 -2.94
N LEU A 52 14.49 -2.99 -3.72
CA LEU A 52 14.07 -1.59 -3.63
C LEU A 52 13.23 -1.26 -4.85
N VAL A 53 11.92 -1.19 -4.67
CA VAL A 53 10.92 -1.10 -5.75
C VAL A 53 9.92 0.02 -5.48
N ARG A 54 8.96 0.21 -6.36
CA ARG A 54 7.82 1.08 -6.10
C ARG A 54 6.86 0.39 -5.12
N ASP A 55 6.13 1.18 -4.34
CA ASP A 55 5.16 0.68 -3.33
C ASP A 55 4.06 -0.15 -4.00
N ASP A 56 3.54 0.36 -5.11
CA ASP A 56 2.49 -0.24 -5.91
C ASP A 56 2.89 -1.57 -6.60
N ASP A 57 4.20 -1.83 -6.79
CA ASP A 57 4.69 -3.08 -7.37
C ASP A 57 4.77 -4.23 -6.34
N ILE A 58 4.89 -3.91 -5.04
CA ILE A 58 5.20 -4.90 -3.99
C ILE A 58 4.17 -6.05 -3.92
N PRO A 59 2.85 -5.80 -3.91
CA PRO A 59 1.87 -6.89 -3.84
C PRO A 59 1.93 -7.82 -5.05
N GLY A 60 2.14 -7.27 -6.26
CA GLY A 60 2.33 -8.04 -7.48
C GLY A 60 3.57 -8.94 -7.41
N LEU A 61 4.71 -8.41 -6.93
CA LEU A 61 5.94 -9.18 -6.77
C LEU A 61 5.80 -10.34 -5.76
N ILE A 62 5.00 -10.18 -4.71
CA ILE A 62 4.66 -11.29 -3.79
C ILE A 62 3.78 -12.32 -4.52
N ALA A 63 2.77 -11.86 -5.25
CA ALA A 63 1.86 -12.74 -5.98
C ALA A 63 2.58 -13.60 -7.01
N ASP A 64 3.59 -13.04 -7.68
CA ASP A 64 4.40 -13.72 -8.70
C ASP A 64 5.54 -14.56 -8.10
N GLY A 65 5.72 -14.54 -6.77
CA GLY A 65 6.80 -15.26 -6.09
C GLY A 65 8.20 -14.69 -6.38
N VAL A 66 8.30 -13.43 -6.81
CA VAL A 66 9.56 -12.73 -7.03
C VAL A 66 10.18 -12.30 -5.69
N CYS A 67 9.35 -11.88 -4.73
CA CYS A 67 9.73 -11.71 -3.34
C CYS A 67 8.82 -12.53 -2.41
N ASP A 68 9.33 -12.79 -1.21
CA ASP A 68 8.68 -13.61 -0.21
C ASP A 68 7.89 -12.75 0.79
N PHE A 69 8.39 -11.55 1.07
CA PHE A 69 7.77 -10.56 1.94
C PHE A 69 7.85 -9.17 1.33
N GLY A 70 6.97 -8.28 1.77
CA GLY A 70 7.02 -6.88 1.41
C GLY A 70 6.64 -5.99 2.58
N ILE A 71 7.30 -4.84 2.72
CA ILE A 71 6.85 -3.75 3.59
C ILE A 71 6.18 -2.73 2.69
N VAL A 72 4.87 -2.58 2.84
CA VAL A 72 3.99 -1.85 1.92
C VAL A 72 2.88 -1.15 2.70
N GLY A 73 2.25 -0.13 2.14
CA GLY A 73 1.05 0.47 2.72
C GLY A 73 -0.14 -0.49 2.65
N ARG A 74 -0.94 -0.56 3.73
CA ARG A 74 -2.20 -1.35 3.73
C ARG A 74 -3.12 -0.93 2.58
N ASN A 75 -3.14 0.38 2.25
CA ASN A 75 -3.88 0.92 1.12
C ASN A 75 -3.51 0.25 -0.22
N GLU A 76 -2.22 -0.04 -0.46
CA GLU A 76 -1.78 -0.72 -1.67
C GLU A 76 -2.17 -2.19 -1.68
N LEU A 77 -2.10 -2.87 -0.51
CA LEU A 77 -2.56 -4.27 -0.42
C LEU A 77 -4.05 -4.39 -0.73
N ASP A 78 -4.86 -3.50 -0.16
CA ASP A 78 -6.32 -3.54 -0.33
C ASP A 78 -6.73 -3.16 -1.75
N GLU A 79 -6.07 -2.16 -2.35
CA GLU A 79 -6.31 -1.76 -3.75
C GLU A 79 -6.03 -2.91 -4.71
N GLN A 80 -4.84 -3.48 -4.62
CA GLN A 80 -4.41 -4.60 -5.47
C GLN A 80 -5.23 -5.88 -5.22
N ALA A 81 -5.65 -6.12 -3.97
CA ALA A 81 -6.54 -7.24 -3.66
C ALA A 81 -7.93 -7.06 -4.31
N GLY A 82 -8.46 -5.85 -4.29
CA GLY A 82 -9.69 -5.49 -4.97
C GLY A 82 -9.60 -5.65 -6.49
N GLU A 83 -8.53 -5.18 -7.10
CA GLU A 83 -8.26 -5.33 -8.53
C GLU A 83 -8.17 -6.81 -8.93
N ARG A 84 -7.41 -7.62 -8.18
CA ARG A 84 -7.32 -9.06 -8.41
C ARG A 84 -8.67 -9.76 -8.31
N ALA A 85 -9.49 -9.37 -7.33
CA ALA A 85 -10.83 -9.93 -7.17
C ALA A 85 -11.74 -9.61 -8.38
N LEU A 86 -11.67 -8.39 -8.92
CA LEU A 86 -12.40 -8.00 -10.14
C LEU A 86 -11.98 -8.85 -11.36
N LEU A 87 -10.71 -9.22 -11.44
CA LEU A 87 -10.18 -10.10 -12.48
C LEU A 87 -10.45 -11.60 -12.23
N GLY A 88 -11.14 -11.97 -11.15
CA GLY A 88 -11.38 -13.35 -10.77
C GLY A 88 -10.12 -14.12 -10.35
N LEU A 89 -9.04 -13.42 -10.00
CA LEU A 89 -7.78 -14.02 -9.58
C LEU A 89 -7.83 -14.38 -8.08
N PRO A 90 -7.20 -15.48 -7.66
CA PRO A 90 -7.16 -15.86 -6.26
C PRO A 90 -6.33 -14.86 -5.44
N GLN A 91 -6.63 -14.78 -4.13
CA GLN A 91 -5.81 -14.04 -3.19
C GLN A 91 -4.41 -14.67 -3.10
N ALA A 92 -3.39 -13.89 -3.41
CA ALA A 92 -2.01 -14.37 -3.51
C ALA A 92 -1.14 -13.96 -2.32
N TYR A 93 -1.55 -12.95 -1.56
CA TYR A 93 -0.83 -12.40 -0.41
C TYR A 93 -1.78 -12.06 0.73
N ARG A 94 -1.22 -11.80 1.90
CA ARG A 94 -1.96 -11.38 3.09
C ARG A 94 -1.10 -10.45 3.96
N GLU A 95 -1.76 -9.62 4.75
CA GLU A 95 -1.12 -8.91 5.84
C GLU A 95 -0.68 -9.91 6.93
N LEU A 96 0.56 -9.77 7.39
CA LEU A 96 1.13 -10.59 8.46
C LEU A 96 1.25 -9.81 9.77
N ARG A 97 1.69 -8.54 9.71
CA ARG A 97 1.91 -7.67 10.88
C ARG A 97 1.68 -6.21 10.52
N PRO A 98 0.99 -5.41 11.34
CA PRO A 98 1.11 -3.96 11.32
C PRO A 98 2.50 -3.56 11.83
N LEU A 99 3.08 -2.49 11.31
CA LEU A 99 4.46 -2.08 11.62
C LEU A 99 4.55 -0.79 12.44
N GLY A 100 3.43 -0.10 12.69
CA GLY A 100 3.34 1.04 13.58
C GLY A 100 3.95 2.34 13.02
N PHE A 101 4.21 2.44 11.72
CA PHE A 101 4.68 3.65 11.07
C PHE A 101 3.98 3.92 9.73
N GLY A 102 4.21 5.11 9.18
CA GLY A 102 3.64 5.47 7.88
C GLY A 102 2.12 5.59 7.89
N SER A 103 1.50 5.96 9.02
CA SER A 103 0.05 6.12 9.14
C SER A 103 -0.48 7.19 8.20
N CYS A 104 -1.59 6.88 7.53
CA CYS A 104 -2.36 7.77 6.68
C CYS A 104 -3.80 7.27 6.59
N ARG A 105 -4.66 8.02 5.93
CA ARG A 105 -6.06 7.65 5.71
C ARG A 105 -6.43 7.84 4.25
N LEU A 106 -7.13 6.90 3.66
CA LEU A 106 -7.81 7.14 2.39
C LEU A 106 -9.12 7.85 2.68
N MET A 107 -9.28 9.06 2.15
CA MET A 107 -10.39 9.93 2.48
C MET A 107 -11.04 10.52 1.24
N LEU A 108 -12.36 10.73 1.31
CA LEU A 108 -13.03 11.67 0.42
C LEU A 108 -12.66 13.09 0.85
N ALA A 109 -12.37 13.93 -0.14
CA ALA A 109 -12.17 15.35 0.05
C ALA A 109 -12.97 16.11 -1.00
N VAL A 110 -13.68 17.14 -0.54
CA VAL A 110 -14.56 17.97 -1.35
C VAL A 110 -14.03 19.40 -1.44
N PRO A 111 -14.40 20.21 -2.42
CA PRO A 111 -14.11 21.65 -2.43
C PRO A 111 -14.53 22.32 -1.11
N ASP A 112 -13.72 23.25 -0.61
CA ASP A 112 -13.97 23.96 0.66
C ASP A 112 -15.34 24.61 0.71
N SER A 113 -15.85 25.05 -0.44
CA SER A 113 -17.17 25.69 -0.59
C SER A 113 -18.35 24.73 -0.43
N TRP A 114 -18.14 23.41 -0.42
CA TRP A 114 -19.23 22.43 -0.29
C TRP A 114 -19.63 22.24 1.17
N GLU A 115 -20.92 22.20 1.43
CA GLU A 115 -21.47 21.69 2.68
C GLU A 115 -21.61 20.17 2.57
N TRP A 116 -20.95 19.44 3.47
CA TRP A 116 -20.99 17.99 3.50
C TRP A 116 -22.06 17.51 4.46
N GLU A 117 -23.07 16.82 3.92
CA GLU A 117 -24.21 16.26 4.69
C GLU A 117 -24.11 14.74 4.83
N GLY A 118 -23.19 14.10 4.10
CA GLY A 118 -22.97 12.66 4.19
C GLY A 118 -22.80 11.97 2.85
N PRO A 119 -22.52 10.64 2.87
CA PRO A 119 -22.17 9.88 1.66
C PRO A 119 -23.22 9.87 0.56
N GLN A 120 -24.50 10.04 0.90
CA GLN A 120 -25.58 10.01 -0.10
C GLN A 120 -25.51 11.19 -1.09
N GLN A 121 -24.80 12.26 -0.75
CA GLN A 121 -24.53 13.36 -1.67
C GLN A 121 -23.68 12.96 -2.88
N LEU A 122 -22.98 11.84 -2.81
CA LEU A 122 -22.10 11.36 -3.89
C LEU A 122 -22.87 10.81 -5.10
N GLN A 123 -24.19 10.59 -4.96
CA GLN A 123 -25.00 10.01 -6.02
C GLN A 123 -24.89 10.81 -7.33
N GLY A 124 -24.46 10.14 -8.41
CA GLY A 124 -24.32 10.72 -9.74
C GLY A 124 -23.08 11.62 -9.92
N LEU A 125 -22.20 11.76 -8.91
CA LEU A 125 -21.00 12.58 -8.98
C LEU A 125 -19.81 11.80 -9.55
N ARG A 126 -18.77 12.54 -9.97
CA ARG A 126 -17.49 12.01 -10.44
C ARG A 126 -16.45 12.17 -9.34
N ILE A 127 -15.77 11.06 -8.99
CA ILE A 127 -14.78 11.01 -7.92
C ILE A 127 -13.44 10.60 -8.50
N ALA A 128 -12.45 11.49 -8.46
CA ALA A 128 -11.10 11.16 -8.92
C ALA A 128 -10.31 10.44 -7.82
N THR A 129 -9.55 9.39 -8.18
CA THR A 129 -8.78 8.61 -7.24
C THR A 129 -7.65 7.83 -7.90
N SER A 130 -6.59 7.54 -7.13
CA SER A 130 -5.58 6.51 -7.45
C SER A 130 -5.88 5.15 -6.78
N TYR A 131 -7.04 5.02 -6.10
CA TYR A 131 -7.49 3.82 -5.39
C TYR A 131 -8.89 3.40 -5.85
N PRO A 132 -9.07 3.09 -7.15
CA PRO A 132 -10.40 2.83 -7.72
C PRO A 132 -11.08 1.59 -7.16
N SER A 133 -10.34 0.53 -6.81
CA SER A 133 -10.93 -0.71 -6.30
C SER A 133 -11.49 -0.52 -4.89
N VAL A 134 -10.72 0.12 -3.99
CA VAL A 134 -11.17 0.43 -2.63
C VAL A 134 -12.38 1.37 -2.68
N LEU A 135 -12.33 2.42 -3.52
CA LEU A 135 -13.44 3.35 -3.65
C LEU A 135 -14.71 2.67 -4.18
N ARG A 136 -14.62 1.85 -5.24
CA ARG A 136 -15.77 1.10 -5.79
C ARG A 136 -16.40 0.19 -4.76
N GLN A 137 -15.60 -0.56 -3.99
CA GLN A 137 -16.10 -1.43 -2.93
C GLN A 137 -16.83 -0.63 -1.84
N TRP A 138 -16.26 0.52 -1.45
CA TRP A 138 -16.87 1.41 -0.45
C TRP A 138 -18.19 2.00 -0.91
N LEU A 139 -18.30 2.42 -2.17
CA LEU A 139 -19.54 2.94 -2.80
C LEU A 139 -20.59 1.83 -2.91
N GLN A 140 -20.21 0.66 -3.42
CA GLN A 140 -21.10 -0.49 -3.58
C GLN A 140 -21.71 -0.94 -2.24
N ALA A 141 -20.90 -1.00 -1.17
CA ALA A 141 -21.38 -1.37 0.16
C ALA A 141 -22.44 -0.41 0.72
N ARG A 142 -22.55 0.81 0.15
CA ARG A 142 -23.52 1.85 0.55
C ARG A 142 -24.64 2.08 -0.47
N GLY A 143 -24.62 1.34 -1.57
CA GLY A 143 -25.60 1.49 -2.64
C GLY A 143 -25.53 2.84 -3.35
N ILE A 144 -24.32 3.43 -3.42
CA ILE A 144 -24.10 4.74 -4.04
C ILE A 144 -23.59 4.51 -5.47
N ASP A 145 -24.27 5.11 -6.45
CA ASP A 145 -23.87 5.13 -7.84
C ASP A 145 -23.14 6.44 -8.13
N ALA A 146 -21.79 6.38 -8.22
CA ALA A 146 -20.92 7.50 -8.53
C ALA A 146 -19.86 7.05 -9.57
N ALA A 147 -19.50 7.96 -10.47
CA ALA A 147 -18.49 7.67 -11.48
C ALA A 147 -17.09 7.78 -10.90
N VAL A 148 -16.27 6.73 -11.04
CA VAL A 148 -14.88 6.71 -10.61
C VAL A 148 -13.99 7.15 -11.76
N VAL A 149 -13.21 8.22 -11.54
CA VAL A 149 -12.22 8.77 -12.48
C VAL A 149 -10.83 8.34 -12.01
N GLU A 150 -10.21 7.40 -12.72
CA GLU A 150 -8.92 6.86 -12.35
C GLU A 150 -7.78 7.77 -12.77
N LEU A 151 -6.89 8.12 -11.83
CA LEU A 151 -5.69 8.92 -12.06
C LEU A 151 -4.47 8.26 -11.40
N SER A 152 -3.32 8.32 -12.07
CA SER A 152 -2.07 7.74 -11.53
C SER A 152 -1.32 8.66 -10.56
N GLY A 153 -1.89 9.83 -10.21
CA GLY A 153 -1.32 10.82 -9.28
C GLY A 153 -1.87 12.21 -9.55
N SER A 154 -1.49 13.19 -8.72
CA SER A 154 -2.01 14.56 -8.76
C SER A 154 -3.54 14.64 -8.78
N VAL A 155 -4.16 13.77 -7.98
CA VAL A 155 -5.62 13.61 -7.91
C VAL A 155 -6.28 14.91 -7.44
N GLU A 156 -5.61 15.66 -6.57
CA GLU A 156 -6.07 16.90 -5.95
C GLU A 156 -6.38 18.03 -6.92
N ILE A 157 -5.87 17.97 -8.15
CA ILE A 157 -6.14 19.00 -9.17
C ILE A 157 -7.42 18.72 -9.99
N ALA A 158 -7.96 17.50 -9.92
CA ALA A 158 -9.08 17.07 -10.76
C ALA A 158 -10.34 17.95 -10.64
N PRO A 159 -10.79 18.37 -9.44
CA PRO A 159 -11.92 19.27 -9.31
C PRO A 159 -11.69 20.63 -9.96
N LYS A 160 -10.48 21.18 -9.82
CA LYS A 160 -10.10 22.46 -10.42
C LYS A 160 -10.08 22.43 -11.96
N LEU A 161 -9.75 21.26 -12.53
CA LEU A 161 -9.76 21.02 -13.97
C LEU A 161 -11.15 20.64 -14.50
N GLY A 162 -12.17 20.44 -13.63
CA GLY A 162 -13.50 20.02 -13.99
C GLY A 162 -13.60 18.56 -14.48
N THR A 163 -12.55 17.75 -14.25
CA THR A 163 -12.52 16.32 -14.63
C THR A 163 -13.24 15.44 -13.60
N ALA A 164 -13.34 15.89 -12.35
CA ALA A 164 -14.11 15.27 -11.30
C ALA A 164 -14.76 16.34 -10.41
N ASP A 165 -15.73 15.95 -9.59
CA ASP A 165 -16.45 16.88 -8.71
C ASP A 165 -15.82 16.91 -7.32
N LEU A 166 -15.19 15.80 -6.91
CA LEU A 166 -14.44 15.62 -5.67
C LEU A 166 -13.37 14.55 -5.85
N ILE A 167 -12.60 14.28 -4.79
CA ILE A 167 -11.52 13.27 -4.84
C ILE A 167 -11.63 12.26 -3.71
N CYS A 168 -10.98 11.11 -3.93
CA CYS A 168 -10.67 10.12 -2.90
C CYS A 168 -9.17 9.85 -2.95
N ASP A 169 -8.42 10.28 -1.92
CA ASP A 169 -6.96 10.17 -1.93
C ASP A 169 -6.38 9.99 -0.52
N LEU A 170 -5.10 9.63 -0.45
CA LEU A 170 -4.38 9.47 0.81
C LEU A 170 -4.13 10.80 1.48
N VAL A 171 -4.50 10.88 2.74
CA VAL A 171 -4.32 12.05 3.60
C VAL A 171 -3.45 11.67 4.79
N SER A 172 -2.28 12.31 4.90
CA SER A 172 -1.42 12.23 6.07
C SER A 172 -1.61 13.48 6.95
N SER A 173 -1.12 14.64 6.52
CA SER A 173 -1.27 15.93 7.25
C SER A 173 -2.43 16.78 6.73
N GLY A 174 -2.94 16.51 5.54
CA GLY A 174 -3.95 17.34 4.88
C GLY A 174 -3.40 18.62 4.20
N ALA A 175 -2.09 18.87 4.26
CA ALA A 175 -1.51 20.08 3.69
C ALA A 175 -1.72 20.21 2.18
N THR A 176 -1.62 19.11 1.43
CA THR A 176 -1.86 19.07 -0.02
C THR A 176 -3.32 19.41 -0.34
N LEU A 177 -4.27 18.90 0.43
CA LEU A 177 -5.69 19.21 0.26
C LEU A 177 -5.95 20.70 0.46
N ALA A 178 -5.46 21.25 1.59
CA ALA A 178 -5.63 22.68 1.91
C ALA A 178 -5.03 23.59 0.83
N ALA A 179 -3.85 23.25 0.29
CA ALA A 179 -3.21 23.98 -0.80
C ALA A 179 -4.05 23.98 -2.10
N ASN A 180 -4.92 22.98 -2.29
CA ASN A 180 -5.82 22.86 -3.44
C ASN A 180 -7.28 23.21 -3.13
N GLN A 181 -7.55 23.89 -2.01
CA GLN A 181 -8.89 24.31 -1.58
C GLN A 181 -9.86 23.12 -1.43
N LEU A 182 -9.34 22.02 -0.89
CA LEU A 182 -10.10 20.80 -0.58
C LEU A 182 -10.09 20.54 0.93
N LYS A 183 -11.21 20.05 1.46
CA LYS A 183 -11.33 19.61 2.85
C LYS A 183 -11.68 18.12 2.91
N PRO A 184 -11.00 17.33 3.79
CA PRO A 184 -11.35 15.94 4.00
C PRO A 184 -12.67 15.82 4.77
N VAL A 185 -13.56 14.92 4.32
CA VAL A 185 -14.92 14.80 4.89
C VAL A 185 -15.27 13.40 5.35
N GLN A 186 -14.72 12.36 4.74
CA GLN A 186 -15.06 10.97 5.06
C GLN A 186 -13.84 10.07 4.92
N THR A 187 -13.50 9.31 5.95
CA THR A 187 -12.49 8.25 5.87
C THR A 187 -13.09 6.99 5.29
N LEU A 188 -12.41 6.38 4.33
CA LEU A 188 -12.74 5.09 3.74
C LEU A 188 -11.91 3.97 4.39
N LEU A 189 -10.61 4.24 4.62
CA LEU A 189 -9.64 3.27 5.09
C LEU A 189 -8.58 3.96 5.96
N ASP A 190 -8.31 3.41 7.15
CA ASP A 190 -7.10 3.74 7.92
C ASP A 190 -5.95 2.84 7.46
N SER A 191 -4.82 3.43 7.10
CA SER A 191 -3.67 2.73 6.56
C SER A 191 -2.39 3.06 7.32
N GLU A 192 -1.52 2.08 7.38
CA GLU A 192 -0.15 2.17 7.89
C GLU A 192 0.74 1.21 7.10
N ALA A 193 2.05 1.26 7.33
CA ALA A 193 2.96 0.25 6.82
C ALA A 193 2.65 -1.11 7.44
N VAL A 194 2.61 -2.13 6.61
CA VAL A 194 2.39 -3.52 7.03
C VAL A 194 3.45 -4.44 6.43
N LEU A 195 3.77 -5.51 7.13
CA LEU A 195 4.47 -6.64 6.55
C LEU A 195 3.45 -7.52 5.83
N ALA A 196 3.63 -7.67 4.54
CA ALA A 196 2.86 -8.59 3.69
C ALA A 196 3.69 -9.82 3.34
N GLY A 197 3.03 -10.94 3.13
CA GLY A 197 3.63 -12.17 2.69
C GLY A 197 2.66 -13.01 1.87
N PRO A 198 3.07 -14.18 1.36
CA PRO A 198 2.22 -15.03 0.53
C PRO A 198 0.99 -15.51 1.32
N ALA A 199 -0.13 -15.71 0.61
CA ALA A 199 -1.36 -16.22 1.20
C ALA A 199 -1.17 -17.61 1.84
N LYS A 200 -0.30 -18.44 1.25
CA LYS A 200 0.11 -19.74 1.78
C LYS A 200 1.43 -19.63 2.52
N SER A 201 1.53 -20.32 3.64
CA SER A 201 2.79 -20.43 4.39
C SER A 201 3.84 -21.21 3.60
N PHE A 202 5.11 -20.96 3.91
CA PHE A 202 6.20 -21.74 3.35
C PHE A 202 6.15 -23.18 3.88
N ASP A 203 6.38 -24.13 3.00
CA ASP A 203 6.43 -25.57 3.28
C ASP A 203 7.78 -26.21 2.90
N ASP A 204 8.76 -25.35 2.57
CA ASP A 204 10.09 -25.73 2.11
C ASP A 204 11.21 -25.32 3.11
N ALA A 205 12.46 -25.43 2.68
CA ALA A 205 13.63 -25.07 3.49
C ALA A 205 13.63 -23.60 3.99
N ARG A 206 12.80 -22.71 3.41
CA ARG A 206 12.69 -21.30 3.80
C ARG A 206 11.78 -21.08 5.00
N ALA A 207 10.95 -22.08 5.38
CA ALA A 207 9.99 -21.95 6.49
C ALA A 207 10.69 -21.53 7.80
N GLY A 208 11.79 -22.17 8.14
CA GLY A 208 12.55 -21.84 9.35
C GLY A 208 13.18 -20.45 9.32
N LEU A 209 13.62 -19.99 8.14
CA LEU A 209 14.18 -18.66 7.96
C LEU A 209 13.09 -17.58 8.03
N ALA A 210 11.91 -17.86 7.47
CA ALA A 210 10.74 -17.00 7.55
C ALA A 210 10.27 -16.83 9.00
N ASP A 211 10.15 -17.91 9.75
CA ASP A 211 9.79 -17.88 11.17
C ASP A 211 10.80 -17.10 12.02
N MET A 212 12.09 -17.26 11.73
CA MET A 212 13.14 -16.50 12.42
C MET A 212 13.02 -15.00 12.11
N LEU A 213 12.79 -14.63 10.85
CA LEU A 213 12.57 -13.24 10.43
C LEU A 213 11.39 -12.64 11.18
N LEU A 214 10.24 -13.31 11.18
CA LEU A 214 9.03 -12.82 11.87
C LEU A 214 9.28 -12.60 13.35
N ARG A 215 9.93 -13.56 14.05
CA ARG A 215 10.28 -13.39 15.49
C ARG A 215 11.22 -12.23 15.74
N ARG A 216 12.17 -11.95 14.85
CA ARG A 216 13.08 -10.79 14.99
C ARG A 216 12.35 -9.48 14.80
N LEU A 217 11.41 -9.41 13.84
CA LEU A 217 10.56 -8.24 13.66
C LEU A 217 9.65 -8.03 14.88
N ASP A 218 8.99 -9.08 15.37
CA ASP A 218 8.14 -9.03 16.57
C ASP A 218 8.91 -8.55 17.82
N GLY A 219 10.22 -8.78 17.88
CA GLY A 219 11.09 -8.34 18.97
C GLY A 219 11.49 -6.86 18.95
N VAL A 220 11.21 -6.14 17.85
CA VAL A 220 11.60 -4.73 17.65
C VAL A 220 10.42 -3.82 17.30
N LEU A 221 9.22 -4.37 17.11
CA LEU A 221 7.97 -3.64 16.98
C LEU A 221 7.45 -3.20 18.34
#